data_85370d25cdba20c189b1493283140fd4
#
_entry.id   85370d25cdba20c189b1493283140fd4
#
_cell.length_a   1.000
_cell.length_b   1.000
_cell.length_c   1.000
_cell.angle_alpha   90.00
_cell.angle_beta   90.00
_cell.angle_gamma   90.00
#
_symmetry.space_group_name_H-M   'P 1'
#
loop_
_entity.id
_entity.type
_entity.pdbx_description
1 polymer ?
#
loop_
_entity_poly.entity_id
_entity_poly.type
_entity_poly.pdbx_seq_one_letter_code
_entity_poly.pdbx_strand_id
1 'polypeptide(L)'
;MLICRYLDLSSTNPHLARYGLLRGEHVIPIKEEHPFDSITPDASAALPRERVRLLAPCEPSKIVALGRNYREHAAELGNEVPVEPLIFFKPPSAVIGPEEAIRLPAMSMRVDYEGELVVVMGRRAYRLREDEDPLAYVLGYTCGNDVTARDLQQRDGQFARAKGFDTF
;
A
#
# COMPACT_ATOMS: atom_id res chain seq x y z
N MET A 1 -12.14 10.43 6.44
CA MET A 1 -12.89 9.62 5.43
C MET A 1 -12.06 8.37 5.17
N LEU A 2 -12.66 7.17 5.22
CA LEU A 2 -11.95 5.92 4.93
C LEU A 2 -12.40 5.42 3.55
N ILE A 3 -11.51 5.49 2.58
CA ILE A 3 -11.71 4.93 1.24
C ILE A 3 -11.28 3.47 1.29
N CYS A 4 -12.05 2.56 0.69
CA CYS A 4 -11.69 1.16 0.52
C CYS A 4 -11.87 0.72 -0.93
N ARG A 5 -11.11 -0.29 -1.32
CA ARG A 5 -11.29 -1.05 -2.55
C ARG A 5 -11.81 -2.44 -2.18
N TYR A 6 -12.80 -2.93 -2.88
CA TYR A 6 -13.50 -4.15 -2.46
C TYR A 6 -14.08 -4.93 -3.64
N LEU A 7 -14.37 -6.21 -3.39
CA LEU A 7 -15.23 -7.06 -4.21
C LEU A 7 -16.57 -7.23 -3.53
N ASP A 8 -17.67 -7.07 -4.27
CA ASP A 8 -19.02 -7.39 -3.83
C ASP A 8 -19.29 -8.88 -4.10
N LEU A 9 -19.31 -9.69 -3.04
CA LEU A 9 -19.49 -11.14 -3.11
C LEU A 9 -20.88 -11.57 -3.53
N SER A 10 -21.86 -10.63 -3.50
CA SER A 10 -23.24 -10.86 -3.95
C SER A 10 -23.52 -10.38 -5.37
N SER A 11 -22.53 -9.74 -6.01
CA SER A 11 -22.67 -9.23 -7.38
C SER A 11 -22.70 -10.38 -8.40
N THR A 12 -23.40 -10.15 -9.52
CA THR A 12 -23.33 -11.01 -10.71
C THR A 12 -21.92 -11.07 -11.32
N ASN A 13 -21.08 -10.08 -11.02
CA ASN A 13 -19.66 -10.06 -11.35
C ASN A 13 -18.81 -9.90 -10.06
N PRO A 14 -18.59 -10.99 -9.30
CA PRO A 14 -17.90 -10.95 -8.00
C PRO A 14 -16.39 -10.68 -8.12
N HIS A 15 -15.85 -10.63 -9.34
CA HIS A 15 -14.42 -10.33 -9.58
C HIS A 15 -14.18 -8.85 -9.95
N LEU A 16 -15.23 -8.06 -10.11
CA LEU A 16 -15.09 -6.64 -10.39
C LEU A 16 -14.75 -5.87 -9.12
N ALA A 17 -13.52 -5.39 -9.03
CA ALA A 17 -13.11 -4.50 -7.96
C ALA A 17 -13.76 -3.13 -8.09
N ARG A 18 -14.23 -2.59 -6.97
CA ARG A 18 -14.90 -1.29 -6.87
C ARG A 18 -14.32 -0.48 -5.72
N TYR A 19 -14.54 0.82 -5.73
CA TYR A 19 -14.21 1.71 -4.64
C TYR A 19 -15.45 2.12 -3.84
N GLY A 20 -15.25 2.38 -2.56
CA GLY A 20 -16.29 2.82 -1.66
C GLY A 20 -15.74 3.47 -0.41
N LEU A 21 -16.66 3.92 0.44
CA LEU A 21 -16.36 4.48 1.75
C LEU A 21 -16.71 3.45 2.83
N LEU A 22 -15.76 3.13 3.69
CA LEU A 22 -16.02 2.30 4.87
C LEU A 22 -16.63 3.19 5.96
N ARG A 23 -17.85 2.85 6.41
CA ARG A 23 -18.59 3.53 7.49
C ARG A 23 -19.18 2.51 8.45
N GLY A 24 -18.50 2.28 9.57
CA GLY A 24 -18.88 1.23 10.53
C GLY A 24 -18.94 -0.13 9.82
N GLU A 25 -20.04 -0.82 9.96
CA GLU A 25 -20.28 -2.15 9.39
C GLU A 25 -20.81 -2.11 7.94
N HIS A 26 -20.63 -1.00 7.23
CA HIS A 26 -21.09 -0.86 5.83
C HIS A 26 -20.00 -0.29 4.92
N VAL A 27 -20.03 -0.74 3.67
CA VAL A 27 -19.32 -0.12 2.55
C VAL A 27 -20.34 0.63 1.72
N ILE A 28 -20.12 1.93 1.55
CA ILE A 28 -20.91 2.80 0.70
C ILE A 28 -20.20 2.91 -0.65
N PRO A 29 -20.71 2.32 -1.74
CA PRO A 29 -20.11 2.48 -3.07
C PRO A 29 -19.94 3.95 -3.43
N ILE A 30 -18.94 4.26 -4.25
CA ILE A 30 -18.86 5.55 -4.94
C ILE A 30 -19.31 5.36 -6.39
N LYS A 31 -19.83 6.45 -6.99
CA LYS A 31 -20.35 6.42 -8.37
C LYS A 31 -19.24 6.39 -9.41
N GLU A 32 -18.09 6.93 -9.05
CA GLU A 32 -16.90 6.98 -9.88
C GLU A 32 -16.21 5.61 -9.94
N GLU A 33 -15.57 5.32 -11.06
CA GLU A 33 -14.75 4.13 -11.22
C GLU A 33 -13.51 4.18 -10.31
N HIS A 34 -12.95 5.39 -10.13
CA HIS A 34 -11.79 5.64 -9.29
C HIS A 34 -12.01 6.85 -8.38
N PRO A 35 -11.46 6.85 -7.14
CA PRO A 35 -11.62 7.94 -6.18
C PRO A 35 -10.67 9.13 -6.44
N PHE A 36 -9.97 9.15 -7.58
CA PHE A 36 -8.89 10.11 -7.83
C PHE A 36 -9.38 11.49 -8.28
N ASP A 37 -10.51 11.55 -8.97
CA ASP A 37 -11.06 12.81 -9.49
C ASP A 37 -12.13 13.38 -8.55
N SER A 38 -13.05 12.53 -8.09
CA SER A 38 -14.12 12.90 -7.16
C SER A 38 -14.59 11.69 -6.37
N ILE A 39 -15.34 11.93 -5.30
CA ILE A 39 -15.95 10.89 -4.46
C ILE A 39 -17.42 11.25 -4.23
N THR A 40 -18.30 10.60 -4.97
CA THR A 40 -19.75 10.74 -4.82
C THR A 40 -20.34 9.46 -4.22
N PRO A 41 -20.65 9.43 -2.91
CA PRO A 41 -21.19 8.23 -2.29
C PRO A 41 -22.60 7.90 -2.82
N ASP A 42 -22.85 6.61 -3.07
CA ASP A 42 -24.18 6.08 -3.32
C ASP A 42 -24.75 5.38 -2.08
N ALA A 43 -25.38 6.15 -1.21
CA ALA A 43 -25.93 5.63 0.04
C ALA A 43 -27.07 4.62 -0.18
N SER A 44 -27.74 4.64 -1.34
CA SER A 44 -28.83 3.71 -1.66
C SER A 44 -28.31 2.28 -1.94
N ALA A 45 -27.03 2.15 -2.32
CA ALA A 45 -26.36 0.89 -2.64
C ALA A 45 -25.43 0.41 -1.51
N ALA A 46 -25.65 0.86 -0.27
CA ALA A 46 -24.83 0.45 0.87
C ALA A 46 -24.81 -1.08 1.05
N LEU A 47 -23.63 -1.64 1.23
CA LEU A 47 -23.40 -3.08 1.41
C LEU A 47 -22.94 -3.37 2.84
N PRO A 48 -23.49 -4.40 3.52
CA PRO A 48 -22.93 -4.89 4.77
C PRO A 48 -21.47 -5.35 4.59
N ARG A 49 -20.63 -5.12 5.61
CA ARG A 49 -19.19 -5.45 5.59
C ARG A 49 -18.92 -6.93 5.32
N GLU A 50 -19.79 -7.81 5.80
CA GLU A 50 -19.72 -9.27 5.60
C GLU A 50 -19.97 -9.72 4.15
N ARG A 51 -20.59 -8.86 3.34
CA ARG A 51 -20.87 -9.13 1.91
C ARG A 51 -19.77 -8.67 0.97
N VAL A 52 -18.71 -8.10 1.51
CA VAL A 52 -17.60 -7.59 0.71
C VAL A 52 -16.27 -8.22 1.16
N ARG A 53 -15.37 -8.43 0.20
CA ARG A 53 -13.97 -8.71 0.46
C ARG A 53 -13.17 -7.44 0.21
N LEU A 54 -12.49 -6.93 1.24
CA LEU A 54 -11.58 -5.80 1.06
C LEU A 54 -10.34 -6.24 0.30
N LEU A 55 -9.84 -5.34 -0.52
CA LEU A 55 -8.62 -5.49 -1.30
C LEU A 55 -7.58 -4.47 -0.82
N ALA A 56 -6.36 -4.59 -1.33
CA ALA A 56 -5.39 -3.50 -1.22
C ALA A 56 -6.00 -2.19 -1.74
N PRO A 57 -5.73 -1.04 -1.12
CA PRO A 57 -6.42 0.22 -1.39
C PRO A 57 -6.22 0.75 -2.82
N CYS A 58 -5.21 0.25 -3.53
CA CYS A 58 -4.94 0.59 -4.92
C CYS A 58 -4.20 -0.56 -5.62
N GLU A 59 -4.09 -0.48 -6.95
CA GLU A 59 -3.24 -1.33 -7.79
C GLU A 59 -2.07 -0.47 -8.29
N PRO A 60 -0.95 -0.45 -7.57
CA PRO A 60 0.16 0.40 -7.95
C PRO A 60 0.89 -0.17 -9.17
N SER A 61 1.30 0.70 -10.10
CA SER A 61 2.23 0.32 -11.17
C SER A 61 3.67 0.21 -10.67
N LYS A 62 3.98 0.84 -9.55
CA LYS A 62 5.27 0.81 -8.85
C LYS A 62 5.08 1.22 -7.39
N ILE A 63 5.97 0.73 -6.54
CA ILE A 63 6.06 1.12 -5.14
C ILE A 63 7.44 1.72 -4.94
N VAL A 64 7.49 2.99 -4.56
CA VAL A 64 8.71 3.70 -4.21
C VAL A 64 8.82 3.69 -2.70
N ALA A 65 9.86 3.08 -2.17
CA ALA A 65 10.08 2.95 -0.74
C ALA A 65 11.35 3.70 -0.29
N LEU A 66 11.36 4.10 0.98
CA LEU A 66 12.46 4.86 1.60
C LEU A 66 13.11 4.03 2.70
N GLY A 67 14.37 3.67 2.50
CA GLY A 67 15.15 2.95 3.50
C GLY A 67 15.63 3.87 4.62
N ARG A 68 15.71 3.33 5.86
CA ARG A 68 16.21 4.02 7.05
C ARG A 68 15.49 5.34 7.36
N ASN A 69 14.21 5.40 7.04
CA ASN A 69 13.40 6.62 7.16
C ASN A 69 12.96 6.90 8.62
N TYR A 70 12.96 5.88 9.49
CA TYR A 70 12.63 6.00 10.92
C TYR A 70 13.90 6.02 11.75
N ARG A 71 14.14 7.10 12.48
CA ARG A 71 15.38 7.36 13.23
C ARG A 71 15.69 6.28 14.26
N GLU A 72 14.68 5.86 15.02
CA GLU A 72 14.82 4.84 16.06
C GLU A 72 15.18 3.49 15.45
N HIS A 73 14.51 3.10 14.37
CA HIS A 73 14.82 1.86 13.67
C HIS A 73 16.21 1.87 13.01
N ALA A 74 16.64 3.00 12.47
CA ALA A 74 18.01 3.15 11.97
C ALA A 74 19.04 2.95 13.09
N ALA A 75 18.81 3.55 14.26
CA ALA A 75 19.67 3.44 15.42
C ALA A 75 19.72 2.01 15.98
N GLU A 76 18.60 1.29 16.05
CA GLU A 76 18.53 -0.13 16.47
C GLU A 76 19.41 -1.04 15.60
N LEU A 77 19.51 -0.73 14.32
CA LEU A 77 20.33 -1.49 13.36
C LEU A 77 21.76 -0.95 13.24
N GLY A 78 22.15 0.03 14.07
CA GLY A 78 23.47 0.64 14.04
C GLY A 78 23.75 1.47 12.77
N ASN A 79 22.70 1.96 12.11
CA ASN A 79 22.80 2.77 10.92
C ASN A 79 22.55 4.25 11.23
N GLU A 80 23.17 5.14 10.44
CA GLU A 80 22.85 6.56 10.42
C GLU A 80 21.62 6.81 9.51
N VAL A 81 20.86 7.85 9.83
CA VAL A 81 19.81 8.35 8.95
C VAL A 81 20.48 8.99 7.74
N PRO A 82 20.13 8.57 6.50
CA PRO A 82 20.72 9.15 5.30
C PRO A 82 20.41 10.64 5.15
N VAL A 83 21.36 11.42 4.66
CA VAL A 83 21.18 12.86 4.35
C VAL A 83 20.21 13.03 3.18
N GLU A 84 20.28 12.14 2.20
CA GLU A 84 19.35 12.08 1.06
C GLU A 84 18.49 10.81 1.16
N PRO A 85 17.26 10.83 0.62
CA PRO A 85 16.38 9.66 0.65
C PRO A 85 17.01 8.43 0.01
N LEU A 86 17.16 7.34 0.78
CA LEU A 86 17.61 6.06 0.28
C LEU A 86 16.45 5.35 -0.41
N ILE A 87 16.30 5.57 -1.71
CA ILE A 87 15.17 5.08 -2.50
C ILE A 87 15.42 3.65 -2.98
N PHE A 88 14.40 2.80 -2.86
CA PHE A 88 14.33 1.50 -3.50
C PHE A 88 12.93 1.23 -4.04
N PHE A 89 12.77 0.17 -4.83
CA PHE A 89 11.49 -0.20 -5.41
C PHE A 89 11.07 -1.58 -4.94
N LYS A 90 9.76 -1.72 -4.71
CA LYS A 90 9.11 -3.03 -4.57
C LYS A 90 8.24 -3.30 -5.80
N PRO A 91 8.15 -4.56 -6.25
CA PRO A 91 7.31 -4.90 -7.40
C PRO A 91 5.81 -4.81 -7.01
N PRO A 92 4.91 -4.56 -7.97
CA PRO A 92 3.47 -4.61 -7.71
C PRO A 92 2.98 -5.95 -7.15
N SER A 93 3.64 -7.07 -7.47
CA SER A 93 3.33 -8.41 -6.95
C SER A 93 3.60 -8.58 -5.44
N ALA A 94 4.31 -7.63 -4.82
CA ALA A 94 4.48 -7.58 -3.37
C ALA A 94 3.20 -7.19 -2.64
N VAL A 95 2.25 -6.51 -3.32
CA VAL A 95 1.01 -6.02 -2.70
C VAL A 95 0.00 -7.13 -2.54
N ILE A 96 -0.46 -7.31 -1.31
CA ILE A 96 -1.59 -8.15 -0.96
C ILE A 96 -2.67 -7.35 -0.22
N GLY A 97 -3.88 -7.87 -0.21
CA GLY A 97 -5.01 -7.27 0.50
C GLY A 97 -5.04 -7.65 1.98
N PRO A 98 -5.98 -7.06 2.74
CA PRO A 98 -6.24 -7.48 4.12
C PRO A 98 -6.57 -8.98 4.20
N GLU A 99 -6.07 -9.65 5.25
CA GLU A 99 -6.30 -11.07 5.53
C GLU A 99 -5.66 -12.05 4.52
N GLU A 100 -4.95 -11.55 3.52
CA GLU A 100 -4.17 -12.40 2.61
C GLU A 100 -2.86 -12.84 3.27
N ALA A 101 -2.42 -14.07 2.97
CA ALA A 101 -1.26 -14.65 3.63
C ALA A 101 0.05 -14.15 3.03
N ILE A 102 0.97 -13.72 3.89
CA ILE A 102 2.37 -13.48 3.52
C ILE A 102 3.05 -14.83 3.33
N ARG A 103 3.61 -15.08 2.16
CA ARG A 103 4.29 -16.34 1.81
C ARG A 103 5.79 -16.21 2.06
N LEU A 104 6.28 -16.86 3.11
CA LEU A 104 7.70 -16.84 3.43
C LEU A 104 8.52 -17.64 2.40
N PRO A 105 9.57 -17.05 1.80
CA PRO A 105 10.41 -17.77 0.84
C PRO A 105 11.28 -18.82 1.52
N ALA A 106 11.34 -20.03 0.97
CA ALA A 106 12.11 -21.15 1.55
C ALA A 106 13.63 -20.87 1.65
N MET A 107 14.13 -19.86 0.90
CA MET A 107 15.53 -19.50 0.90
C MET A 107 15.93 -18.49 2.01
N SER A 108 14.98 -18.00 2.81
CA SER A 108 15.23 -17.11 3.93
C SER A 108 14.90 -17.79 5.24
N MET A 109 15.80 -17.66 6.21
CA MET A 109 15.62 -18.17 7.58
C MET A 109 15.19 -17.08 8.56
N ARG A 110 15.15 -15.82 8.12
CA ARG A 110 14.74 -14.70 8.95
C ARG A 110 13.96 -13.67 8.15
N VAL A 111 12.66 -13.63 8.40
CA VAL A 111 11.72 -12.66 7.81
C VAL A 111 11.13 -11.82 8.93
N ASP A 112 11.29 -10.51 8.84
CA ASP A 112 10.78 -9.52 9.78
C ASP A 112 9.65 -8.70 9.11
N TYR A 113 8.71 -8.20 9.90
CA TYR A 113 7.75 -7.18 9.48
C TYR A 113 8.34 -5.78 9.70
N GLU A 114 7.91 -4.82 8.89
CA GLU A 114 8.20 -3.40 9.06
C GLU A 114 6.93 -2.58 8.86
N GLY A 115 6.40 -2.01 9.96
CA GLY A 115 5.22 -1.13 9.89
C GLY A 115 5.57 0.21 9.26
N GLU A 116 4.90 0.56 8.16
CA GLU A 116 5.21 1.73 7.34
C GLU A 116 4.01 2.65 7.16
N LEU A 117 4.28 3.96 7.08
CA LEU A 117 3.34 4.94 6.56
C LEU A 117 3.41 4.94 5.03
N VAL A 118 2.31 4.62 4.40
CA VAL A 118 2.19 4.61 2.94
C VAL A 118 1.43 5.84 2.45
N VAL A 119 2.01 6.55 1.48
CA VAL A 119 1.38 7.66 0.77
C VAL A 119 0.81 7.14 -0.54
N VAL A 120 -0.50 7.25 -0.73
CA VAL A 120 -1.17 6.87 -1.98
C VAL A 120 -1.28 8.09 -2.87
N MET A 121 -0.59 8.05 -4.02
CA MET A 121 -0.63 9.14 -4.99
C MET A 121 -1.96 9.13 -5.74
N GLY A 122 -2.63 10.28 -5.78
CA GLY A 122 -3.91 10.47 -6.45
C GLY A 122 -3.81 11.06 -7.86
N ARG A 123 -2.66 11.63 -8.19
CA ARG A 123 -2.39 12.27 -9.48
C ARG A 123 -0.98 11.97 -9.93
N ARG A 124 -0.73 12.10 -11.23
CA ARG A 124 0.62 12.01 -11.78
C ARG A 124 1.45 13.20 -11.34
N ALA A 125 2.45 12.99 -10.49
CA ALA A 125 3.48 13.96 -10.14
C ALA A 125 4.66 13.81 -11.11
N TYR A 126 5.01 14.90 -11.82
CA TYR A 126 6.12 14.86 -12.78
C TYR A 126 6.76 16.25 -12.89
N ARG A 127 8.03 16.36 -12.51
CA ARG A 127 8.81 17.59 -12.57
C ARG A 127 8.07 18.77 -11.94
N LEU A 128 7.65 18.59 -10.68
CA LEU A 128 6.97 19.66 -9.94
C LEU A 128 7.89 20.88 -9.83
N ARG A 129 7.31 22.06 -9.97
CA ARG A 129 8.01 23.30 -9.71
C ARG A 129 8.17 23.50 -8.20
N GLU A 130 9.12 24.34 -7.79
CA GLU A 130 9.37 24.62 -6.37
C GLU A 130 8.18 25.29 -5.65
N ASP A 131 7.33 25.99 -6.40
CA ASP A 131 6.13 26.66 -5.90
C ASP A 131 4.88 25.75 -5.86
N GLU A 132 4.96 24.52 -6.36
CA GLU A 132 3.86 23.57 -6.32
C GLU A 132 3.84 22.79 -5.00
N ASP A 133 2.65 22.71 -4.38
CA ASP A 133 2.46 21.88 -3.19
C ASP A 133 2.42 20.38 -3.56
N PRO A 134 3.41 19.57 -3.17
CA PRO A 134 3.42 18.14 -3.47
C PRO A 134 2.27 17.38 -2.81
N LEU A 135 1.70 17.87 -1.70
CA LEU A 135 0.58 17.24 -1.02
C LEU A 135 -0.72 17.31 -1.83
N ALA A 136 -0.83 18.23 -2.79
CA ALA A 136 -1.95 18.30 -3.73
C ALA A 136 -2.04 17.08 -4.66
N TYR A 137 -1.00 16.26 -4.74
CA TYR A 137 -0.92 15.05 -5.53
C TYR A 137 -1.25 13.78 -4.73
N VAL A 138 -1.47 13.89 -3.44
CA VAL A 138 -1.76 12.78 -2.53
C VAL A 138 -3.27 12.53 -2.46
N LEU A 139 -3.68 11.28 -2.68
CA LEU A 139 -5.06 10.84 -2.44
C LEU A 139 -5.32 10.63 -0.94
N GLY A 140 -4.36 10.04 -0.25
CA GLY A 140 -4.48 9.70 1.16
C GLY A 140 -3.31 8.88 1.67
N TYR A 141 -3.49 8.38 2.89
CA TYR A 141 -2.48 7.62 3.61
C TYR A 141 -3.06 6.29 4.07
N THR A 142 -2.20 5.28 4.14
CA THR A 142 -2.54 3.97 4.70
C THR A 142 -1.35 3.38 5.45
N CYS A 143 -1.57 2.31 6.20
CA CYS A 143 -0.49 1.52 6.76
C CYS A 143 -0.02 0.49 5.74
N GLY A 144 1.28 0.20 5.74
CA GLY A 144 1.88 -0.88 4.98
C GLY A 144 2.75 -1.76 5.86
N ASN A 145 3.19 -2.85 5.29
CA ASN A 145 4.16 -3.75 5.89
C ASN A 145 5.25 -4.04 4.86
N ASP A 146 6.44 -3.45 5.06
CA ASP A 146 7.60 -3.70 4.21
C ASP A 146 8.31 -4.97 4.69
N VAL A 147 7.71 -6.11 4.40
CA VAL A 147 8.22 -7.43 4.80
C VAL A 147 9.63 -7.65 4.26
N THR A 148 10.54 -8.09 5.13
CA THR A 148 11.98 -8.12 4.83
C THR A 148 12.63 -9.45 5.20
N ALA A 149 13.25 -10.11 4.22
CA ALA A 149 14.14 -11.24 4.44
C ALA A 149 15.54 -10.74 4.88
N ARG A 150 15.78 -10.66 6.19
CA ARG A 150 16.97 -10.00 6.78
C ARG A 150 18.30 -10.64 6.40
N ASP A 151 18.33 -11.96 6.37
CA ASP A 151 19.54 -12.70 5.98
C ASP A 151 19.90 -12.46 4.51
N LEU A 152 18.90 -12.32 3.63
CA LEU A 152 19.11 -11.95 2.24
C LEU A 152 19.55 -10.49 2.10
N GLN A 153 18.94 -9.58 2.87
CA GLN A 153 19.31 -8.18 2.89
C GLN A 153 20.78 -7.98 3.27
N GLN A 154 21.26 -8.69 4.31
CA GLN A 154 22.67 -8.63 4.74
C GLN A 154 23.60 -9.23 3.69
N ARG A 155 23.24 -10.39 3.14
CA ARG A 155 24.07 -11.10 2.17
C ARG A 155 24.24 -10.35 0.87
N ASP A 156 23.17 -9.76 0.34
CA ASP A 156 23.18 -9.11 -0.97
C ASP A 156 23.67 -7.67 -0.92
N GLY A 157 23.58 -7.02 0.24
CA GLY A 157 23.86 -5.58 0.37
C GLY A 157 22.89 -4.69 -0.42
N GLN A 158 21.80 -5.26 -0.93
CA GLN A 158 20.75 -4.61 -1.72
C GLN A 158 19.36 -5.04 -1.24
N PHE A 159 18.35 -4.22 -1.51
CA PHE A 159 17.00 -4.46 -0.99
C PHE A 159 16.08 -5.21 -1.96
N ALA A 160 16.38 -5.23 -3.27
CA ALA A 160 15.48 -5.73 -4.29
C ALA A 160 14.95 -7.15 -4.00
N ARG A 161 15.85 -8.13 -3.75
CA ARG A 161 15.44 -9.50 -3.44
C ARG A 161 14.85 -9.63 -2.03
N ALA A 162 15.49 -8.97 -1.06
CA ALA A 162 15.10 -9.10 0.35
C ALA A 162 13.70 -8.54 0.66
N LYS A 163 13.21 -7.59 -0.16
CA LYS A 163 11.97 -6.85 0.03
C LYS A 163 11.00 -6.93 -1.17
N GLY A 164 11.32 -7.76 -2.18
CA GLY A 164 10.59 -7.84 -3.44
C GLY A 164 10.07 -9.22 -3.79
N PHE A 165 9.92 -10.13 -2.82
CA PHE A 165 9.16 -11.36 -3.05
C PHE A 165 7.68 -11.06 -3.28
N ASP A 166 6.97 -11.96 -3.95
CA ASP A 166 5.51 -11.91 -4.00
C ASP A 166 4.96 -11.94 -2.58
N THR A 167 3.98 -11.09 -2.30
CA THR A 167 3.36 -10.91 -0.97
C THR A 167 4.21 -10.24 0.12
N PHE A 168 5.35 -9.64 -0.23
CA PHE A 168 6.25 -8.96 0.74
C PHE A 168 6.02 -7.47 0.83
#